data_bdbf262c12e56adf3aecc990a1fba22f
#
_entry.id   bdbf262c12e56adf3aecc990a1fba22f
#
_cell.length_a   1.000
_cell.length_b   1.000
_cell.length_c   1.000
_cell.angle_alpha   90.00
_cell.angle_beta   90.00
_cell.angle_gamma   90.00
#
_symmetry.space_group_name_H-M   'P 1'
#
loop_
_entity.id
_entity.type
_entity.pdbx_description
1 polymer ?
#
loop_
_entity_poly.entity_id
_entity_poly.type
_entity_poly.pdbx_seq_one_letter_code
_entity_poly.pdbx_strand_id
1 'polypeptide(L)'
;MLIKLGYSASSWENGIKRPFFWDSDAVPHILLSGITGGGKTVLAQLIVNQLLSEHKSISICDFKAGGDWDNIVSDYAEYTDCDKLLDSFYTSFIETISHKEKTEKYLVFDEFSSYALSKDTKNFKELMSKISHLAFMGRS
;
A
#
# COMPACT_ATOMS: atom_id res chain seq x y z
N MET A 1 6.77 -13.24 0.27
CA MET A 1 5.62 -13.71 -0.53
C MET A 1 5.74 -13.20 -1.96
N LEU A 2 5.52 -14.06 -2.94
CA LEU A 2 5.48 -13.68 -4.35
C LEU A 2 4.05 -13.27 -4.73
N ILE A 3 3.91 -12.04 -5.18
CA ILE A 3 2.63 -11.45 -5.58
C ILE A 3 2.65 -11.24 -7.09
N LYS A 4 1.69 -11.83 -7.80
CA LYS A 4 1.59 -11.69 -9.25
C LYS A 4 1.05 -10.32 -9.61
N LEU A 5 1.80 -9.58 -10.43
CA LEU A 5 1.40 -8.25 -10.89
C LEU A 5 0.75 -8.26 -12.28
N GLY A 6 1.01 -9.29 -13.08
CA GLY A 6 0.52 -9.41 -14.44
C GLY A 6 1.47 -10.21 -15.30
N TYR A 7 1.50 -9.91 -16.58
CA TYR A 7 2.34 -10.57 -17.57
C TYR A 7 3.25 -9.56 -18.28
N SER A 8 4.43 -10.01 -18.71
CA SER A 8 5.33 -9.19 -19.53
C SER A 8 4.68 -8.88 -20.88
N ALA A 9 4.52 -7.59 -21.20
CA ALA A 9 3.91 -7.16 -22.46
C ALA A 9 4.72 -7.63 -23.67
N SER A 10 6.04 -7.53 -23.65
CA SER A 10 6.90 -7.97 -24.75
C SER A 10 6.83 -9.49 -25.00
N SER A 11 6.75 -10.29 -23.95
CA SER A 11 6.55 -11.74 -24.05
C SER A 11 5.14 -12.08 -24.56
N TRP A 12 4.13 -11.35 -24.12
CA TRP A 12 2.75 -11.53 -24.56
C TRP A 12 2.56 -11.28 -26.06
N GLU A 13 3.17 -10.24 -26.58
CA GLU A 13 3.16 -9.92 -28.03
C GLU A 13 3.78 -11.06 -28.87
N ASN A 14 4.71 -11.82 -28.32
CA ASN A 14 5.32 -13.00 -28.95
C ASN A 14 4.59 -14.31 -28.63
N GLY A 15 3.38 -14.26 -28.08
CA GLY A 15 2.59 -15.44 -27.73
C GLY A 15 3.05 -16.18 -26.48
N ILE A 16 3.95 -15.61 -25.69
CA ILE A 16 4.49 -16.19 -24.46
C ILE A 16 3.88 -15.51 -23.23
N LYS A 17 3.23 -16.28 -22.38
CA LYS A 17 2.70 -15.80 -21.09
C LYS A 17 3.78 -15.90 -20.02
N ARG A 18 4.53 -14.81 -19.81
CA ARG A 18 5.53 -14.72 -18.74
C ARG A 18 4.98 -13.88 -17.59
N PRO A 19 4.66 -14.49 -16.43
CA PRO A 19 4.15 -13.76 -15.28
C PRO A 19 5.23 -12.84 -14.69
N PHE A 20 4.77 -11.71 -14.16
CA PHE A 20 5.61 -10.73 -13.46
C PHE A 20 5.21 -10.72 -12.00
N PHE A 21 6.20 -10.88 -11.11
CA PHE A 21 5.97 -10.98 -9.66
C PHE A 21 6.68 -9.87 -8.90
N TRP A 22 6.07 -9.48 -7.79
CA TRP A 22 6.71 -8.71 -6.73
C TRP A 22 6.96 -9.61 -5.53
N ASP A 23 8.21 -9.68 -5.09
CA ASP A 23 8.58 -10.39 -3.86
C ASP A 23 8.58 -9.40 -2.70
N SER A 24 7.53 -9.44 -1.88
CA SER A 24 7.36 -8.53 -0.76
C SER A 24 8.36 -8.76 0.37
N ASP A 25 8.97 -9.93 0.46
CA ASP A 25 10.03 -10.21 1.44
C ASP A 25 11.37 -9.58 1.03
N ALA A 26 11.67 -9.61 -0.25
CA ALA A 26 12.90 -9.02 -0.79
C ALA A 26 12.79 -7.49 -0.94
N VAL A 27 11.62 -7.00 -1.37
CA VAL A 27 11.34 -5.57 -1.61
C VAL A 27 10.02 -5.22 -0.92
N PRO A 28 10.06 -4.76 0.33
CA PRO A 28 8.86 -4.61 1.15
C PRO A 28 7.91 -3.48 0.74
N HIS A 29 8.34 -2.59 -0.14
CA HIS A 29 7.55 -1.43 -0.56
C HIS A 29 7.41 -1.37 -2.07
N ILE A 30 6.23 -0.96 -2.53
CA ILE A 30 5.94 -0.75 -3.95
C ILE A 30 5.25 0.59 -4.16
N LEU A 31 5.68 1.32 -5.17
CA LEU A 31 5.03 2.55 -5.62
C LEU A 31 4.35 2.30 -6.96
N LEU A 32 3.05 2.53 -7.02
CA LEU A 32 2.27 2.48 -8.26
C LEU A 32 2.07 3.91 -8.78
N SER A 33 2.62 4.20 -9.93
CA SER A 33 2.54 5.50 -10.57
C SER A 33 1.93 5.38 -11.98
N GLY A 34 1.22 6.40 -12.40
CA GLY A 34 0.61 6.45 -13.73
C GLY A 34 -0.50 7.49 -13.81
N ILE A 35 -1.02 7.69 -15.01
CA ILE A 35 -2.11 8.62 -15.28
C ILE A 35 -3.43 8.17 -14.62
N THR A 36 -4.33 9.12 -14.43
CA THR A 36 -5.71 8.83 -14.00
C THR A 36 -6.39 7.89 -15.02
N GLY A 37 -7.06 6.86 -14.52
CA GLY A 37 -7.67 5.82 -15.37
C GLY A 37 -6.70 4.78 -15.92
N GLY A 38 -5.42 4.84 -15.53
CA GLY A 38 -4.39 3.88 -15.98
C GLY A 38 -4.40 2.53 -15.27
N GLY A 39 -5.38 2.26 -14.39
CA GLY A 39 -5.54 0.97 -13.73
C GLY A 39 -4.75 0.80 -12.43
N LYS A 40 -4.23 1.88 -11.83
CA LYS A 40 -3.50 1.80 -10.55
C LYS A 40 -4.30 1.15 -9.44
N THR A 41 -5.55 1.58 -9.24
CA THR A 41 -6.43 1.03 -8.21
C THR A 41 -6.75 -0.44 -8.49
N VAL A 42 -6.98 -0.80 -9.74
CA VAL A 42 -7.22 -2.20 -10.15
C VAL A 42 -6.01 -3.08 -9.81
N LEU A 43 -4.80 -2.61 -10.10
CA LEU A 43 -3.58 -3.34 -9.74
C LEU A 43 -3.41 -3.44 -8.22
N ALA A 44 -3.68 -2.35 -7.49
CA ALA A 44 -3.63 -2.37 -6.04
C ALA A 44 -4.65 -3.37 -5.44
N GLN A 45 -5.86 -3.43 -5.99
CA GLN A 45 -6.88 -4.43 -5.60
C GLN A 45 -6.43 -5.86 -5.89
N LEU A 46 -5.77 -6.09 -7.02
CA LEU A 46 -5.21 -7.40 -7.36
C LEU A 46 -4.15 -7.84 -6.33
N ILE A 47 -3.29 -6.93 -5.91
CA ILE A 47 -2.28 -7.17 -4.88
C ILE A 47 -2.95 -7.48 -3.54
N VAL A 48 -3.91 -6.65 -3.12
CA VAL A 48 -4.63 -6.80 -1.85
C VAL A 48 -5.39 -8.14 -1.80
N ASN A 49 -6.05 -8.53 -2.87
CA ASN A 49 -6.76 -9.80 -2.92
C ASN A 49 -5.82 -11.01 -2.73
N GLN A 50 -4.63 -10.96 -3.29
CA GLN A 50 -3.63 -12.01 -3.07
C GLN A 50 -3.13 -12.03 -1.62
N LEU A 51 -2.90 -10.86 -1.02
CA LEU A 51 -2.52 -10.75 0.40
C LEU A 51 -3.61 -11.28 1.33
N LEU A 52 -4.88 -10.96 1.05
CA LEU A 52 -6.02 -11.44 1.82
C LEU A 52 -6.17 -12.96 1.72
N SER A 53 -5.90 -13.55 0.57
CA SER A 53 -5.93 -15.02 0.39
C SER A 53 -4.91 -15.74 1.26
N GLU A 54 -3.83 -15.07 1.61
CA GLU A 54 -2.78 -15.55 2.53
C GLU A 54 -2.97 -15.07 3.97
N HIS A 55 -4.15 -14.57 4.31
CA HIS A 55 -4.53 -14.10 5.65
C HIS A 55 -3.61 -12.98 6.21
N LYS A 56 -3.07 -12.13 5.34
CA LYS A 56 -2.24 -11.01 5.76
C LYS A 56 -3.08 -9.89 6.36
N SER A 57 -2.49 -9.15 7.31
CA SER A 57 -3.11 -7.97 7.92
C SER A 57 -2.91 -6.75 7.01
N ILE A 58 -4.00 -6.12 6.60
CA ILE A 58 -3.99 -5.02 5.63
C ILE A 58 -4.82 -3.85 6.15
N SER A 59 -4.24 -2.66 6.09
CA SER A 59 -4.93 -1.39 6.33
C SER A 59 -4.98 -0.60 5.03
N ILE A 60 -6.13 -0.04 4.69
CA ILE A 60 -6.33 0.71 3.45
C ILE A 60 -6.76 2.15 3.75
N CYS A 61 -6.00 3.11 3.23
CA CYS A 61 -6.37 4.51 3.18
C CYS A 61 -6.80 4.87 1.76
N ASP A 62 -8.07 5.21 1.58
CA ASP A 62 -8.64 5.68 0.31
C ASP A 62 -9.00 7.17 0.44
N PHE A 63 -8.09 8.05 0.05
CA PHE A 63 -8.34 9.49 0.19
C PHE A 63 -9.42 10.00 -0.76
N LYS A 64 -9.58 9.37 -1.92
CA LYS A 64 -10.60 9.75 -2.90
C LYS A 64 -12.03 9.41 -2.45
N ALA A 65 -12.18 8.39 -1.60
CA ALA A 65 -13.48 7.92 -1.11
C ALA A 65 -14.46 7.54 -2.24
N GLY A 66 -13.95 6.90 -3.29
CA GLY A 66 -14.73 6.54 -4.48
C GLY A 66 -15.48 5.21 -4.39
N GLY A 67 -15.41 4.51 -3.26
CA GLY A 67 -16.07 3.22 -3.07
C GLY A 67 -15.33 2.01 -3.64
N ASP A 68 -14.15 2.19 -4.23
CA ASP A 68 -13.36 1.12 -4.85
C ASP A 68 -12.93 0.03 -3.85
N TRP A 69 -12.86 0.39 -2.58
CA TRP A 69 -12.39 -0.48 -1.50
C TRP A 69 -13.49 -0.96 -0.56
N ASP A 70 -14.73 -0.64 -0.85
CA ASP A 70 -15.87 -1.03 -0.02
C ASP A 70 -15.94 -2.57 0.13
N ASN A 71 -16.10 -3.02 1.37
CA ASN A 71 -16.24 -4.43 1.74
C ASN A 71 -15.04 -5.35 1.42
N ILE A 72 -13.86 -4.77 1.07
CA ILE A 72 -12.67 -5.58 0.78
C ILE A 72 -11.92 -5.94 2.07
N VAL A 73 -11.71 -4.95 2.96
CA VAL A 73 -11.05 -5.16 4.27
C VAL A 73 -11.83 -4.46 5.37
N SER A 74 -11.63 -4.92 6.62
CA SER A 74 -12.25 -4.31 7.80
C SER A 74 -11.50 -3.07 8.29
N ASP A 75 -10.19 -2.99 8.09
CA ASP A 75 -9.35 -1.86 8.49
C ASP A 75 -9.20 -0.88 7.31
N TYR A 76 -10.16 0.02 7.20
CA TYR A 76 -10.35 0.88 6.05
C TYR A 76 -10.76 2.29 6.48
N ALA A 77 -10.20 3.30 5.82
CA ALA A 77 -10.54 4.70 6.05
C ALA A 77 -10.64 5.48 4.75
N GLU A 78 -11.52 6.45 4.72
CA GLU A 78 -11.76 7.35 3.60
C GLU A 78 -11.42 8.80 3.97
N TYR A 79 -10.99 9.57 2.98
CA TYR A 79 -10.79 11.00 3.05
C TYR A 79 -10.03 11.44 4.32
N THR A 80 -10.61 12.28 5.16
CA THR A 80 -9.95 12.79 6.38
C THR A 80 -9.71 11.73 7.45
N ASP A 81 -10.45 10.63 7.45
CA ASP A 81 -10.25 9.52 8.37
C ASP A 81 -8.94 8.75 8.09
N CYS A 82 -8.34 8.96 6.92
CA CYS A 82 -7.01 8.45 6.60
C CYS A 82 -5.95 8.92 7.62
N ASP A 83 -6.07 10.10 8.19
CA ASP A 83 -5.16 10.60 9.22
C ASP A 83 -5.12 9.68 10.45
N LYS A 84 -6.29 9.26 10.92
CA LYS A 84 -6.41 8.38 12.08
C LYS A 84 -5.89 6.99 11.79
N LEU A 85 -6.22 6.45 10.61
CA LEU A 85 -5.76 5.13 10.22
C LEU A 85 -4.25 5.09 10.05
N LEU A 86 -3.66 6.10 9.41
CA LEU A 86 -2.21 6.21 9.25
C LEU A 86 -1.51 6.33 10.61
N ASP A 87 -2.02 7.14 11.52
CA ASP A 87 -1.46 7.31 12.86
C ASP A 87 -1.55 6.00 13.66
N SER A 88 -2.65 5.30 13.60
CA SER A 88 -2.86 4.01 14.23
C SER A 88 -1.89 2.95 13.67
N PHE A 89 -1.74 2.89 12.36
CA PHE A 89 -0.80 1.98 11.71
C PHE A 89 0.65 2.29 12.12
N TYR A 90 1.03 3.55 12.10
CA TYR A 90 2.37 4.00 12.49
C TYR A 90 2.67 3.68 13.96
N THR A 91 1.74 3.96 14.87
CA THR A 91 1.89 3.61 16.29
C THR A 91 2.08 2.11 16.49
N SER A 92 1.26 1.29 15.85
CA SER A 92 1.39 -0.16 15.89
C SER A 92 2.73 -0.64 15.32
N PHE A 93 3.22 0.00 14.26
CA PHE A 93 4.52 -0.29 13.67
C PHE A 93 5.67 0.01 14.64
N ILE A 94 5.64 1.16 15.32
CA ILE A 94 6.65 1.54 16.32
C ILE A 94 6.65 0.56 17.49
N GLU A 95 5.50 0.13 17.97
CA GLU A 95 5.38 -0.88 19.03
C GLU A 95 5.97 -2.22 18.61
N THR A 96 5.69 -2.66 17.40
CA THR A 96 6.24 -3.89 16.82
C THR A 96 7.76 -3.85 16.78
N ILE A 97 8.35 -2.74 16.34
CA ILE A 97 9.82 -2.57 16.35
C ILE A 97 10.39 -2.58 17.75
N SER A 98 9.77 -1.85 18.71
CA SER A 98 10.28 -1.74 20.07
C SER A 98 10.27 -3.08 20.81
N HIS A 99 9.31 -3.95 20.51
CA HIS A 99 9.21 -5.30 21.07
C HIS A 99 9.95 -6.37 20.24
N LYS A 100 10.61 -5.98 19.15
CA LYS A 100 11.31 -6.88 18.21
C LYS A 100 10.41 -8.00 17.67
N GLU A 101 9.14 -7.72 17.53
CA GLU A 101 8.18 -8.65 16.93
C GLU A 101 8.32 -8.70 15.42
N LYS A 102 8.24 -9.89 14.85
CA LYS A 102 8.19 -10.08 13.39
C LYS A 102 6.74 -10.27 12.97
N THR A 103 6.06 -9.17 12.74
CA THR A 103 4.67 -9.18 12.26
C THR A 103 4.58 -8.50 10.91
N GLU A 104 4.07 -9.22 9.91
CA GLU A 104 3.83 -8.64 8.59
C GLU A 104 2.52 -7.84 8.60
N LYS A 105 2.63 -6.55 8.33
CA LYS A 105 1.50 -5.63 8.19
C LYS A 105 1.66 -4.85 6.89
N TYR A 106 0.57 -4.68 6.18
CA TYR A 106 0.55 -3.97 4.90
C TYR A 106 -0.33 -2.74 5.01
N LEU A 107 0.21 -1.61 4.57
CA LEU A 107 -0.53 -0.37 4.41
C LEU A 107 -0.66 -0.06 2.92
N VAL A 108 -1.88 0.06 2.44
CA VAL A 108 -2.19 0.53 1.10
C VAL A 108 -2.69 1.97 1.20
N PHE A 109 -2.08 2.86 0.45
CA PHE A 109 -2.50 4.25 0.39
C PHE A 109 -2.88 4.62 -1.05
N ASP A 110 -4.17 4.65 -1.33
CA ASP A 110 -4.69 5.06 -2.64
C ASP A 110 -4.89 6.58 -2.66
N GLU A 111 -4.50 7.21 -3.77
CA GLU A 111 -4.49 8.67 -3.92
C GLU A 111 -3.58 9.38 -2.91
N PHE A 112 -2.41 8.81 -2.63
CA PHE A 112 -1.45 9.37 -1.69
C PHE A 112 -1.01 10.79 -2.08
N SER A 113 -0.80 11.06 -3.36
CA SER A 113 -0.38 12.40 -3.83
C SER A 113 -1.39 13.48 -3.47
N SER A 114 -2.68 13.22 -3.68
CA SER A 114 -3.75 14.16 -3.31
C SER A 114 -3.83 14.36 -1.80
N TYR A 115 -3.67 13.29 -1.04
CA TYR A 115 -3.62 13.34 0.42
C TYR A 115 -2.45 14.21 0.92
N ALA A 116 -1.25 13.97 0.42
CA ALA A 116 -0.06 14.72 0.81
C ALA A 116 -0.18 16.21 0.45
N LEU A 117 -0.68 16.52 -0.75
CA LEU A 117 -0.88 17.90 -1.21
C LEU A 117 -1.99 18.63 -0.46
N SER A 118 -2.90 17.95 0.22
CA SER A 118 -3.93 18.56 1.06
C SER A 118 -3.41 19.11 2.38
N LYS A 119 -2.17 18.74 2.76
CA LYS A 119 -1.57 19.15 4.02
C LYS A 119 -0.91 20.52 3.92
N ASP A 120 -0.93 21.30 5.03
CA ASP A 120 -0.08 22.47 5.18
C ASP A 120 1.41 22.06 5.29
N THR A 121 2.32 23.04 5.25
CA THR A 121 3.76 22.76 5.25
C THR A 121 4.22 21.96 6.47
N LYS A 122 3.70 22.26 7.66
CA LYS A 122 4.06 21.56 8.90
C LYS A 122 3.57 20.11 8.87
N ASN A 123 2.30 19.90 8.56
CA ASN A 123 1.70 18.57 8.53
C ASN A 123 2.25 17.73 7.39
N PHE A 124 2.59 18.34 6.25
CA PHE A 124 3.28 17.67 5.16
C PHE A 124 4.65 17.12 5.61
N LYS A 125 5.45 17.92 6.31
CA LYS A 125 6.76 17.47 6.83
C LYS A 125 6.61 16.34 7.84
N GLU A 126 5.63 16.39 8.72
CA GLU A 126 5.34 15.33 9.67
C GLU A 126 4.93 14.04 8.95
N LEU A 127 4.06 14.14 7.94
CA LEU A 127 3.65 13.03 7.10
C LEU A 127 4.86 12.38 6.41
N MET A 128 5.69 13.17 5.76
CA MET A 128 6.87 12.66 5.04
C MET A 128 7.88 12.01 5.99
N SER A 129 8.01 12.53 7.21
CA SER A 129 8.83 11.90 8.25
C SER A 129 8.31 10.51 8.63
N LYS A 130 7.00 10.35 8.83
CA LYS A 130 6.38 9.05 9.12
C LYS A 130 6.56 8.07 7.97
N ILE A 131 6.30 8.49 6.74
CA ILE A 131 6.44 7.65 5.55
C ILE A 131 7.89 7.22 5.35
N SER A 132 8.85 8.15 5.52
CA SER A 132 10.27 7.83 5.44
C SER A 132 10.70 6.81 6.50
N HIS A 133 10.19 6.92 7.72
CA HIS A 133 10.47 5.99 8.80
C HIS A 133 9.90 4.60 8.49
N LEU A 134 8.64 4.52 8.03
CA LEU A 134 8.03 3.27 7.60
C LEU A 134 8.83 2.61 6.47
N ALA A 135 9.23 3.39 5.47
CA ALA A 135 9.99 2.89 4.33
C ALA A 135 11.39 2.40 4.72
N PHE A 136 12.07 3.12 5.61
CA PHE A 136 13.42 2.81 6.04
C PHE A 136 13.48 1.61 7.00
N MET A 137 12.59 1.58 7.99
CA MET A 137 12.58 0.56 9.05
C MET A 137 11.71 -0.66 8.73
N GLY A 138 10.88 -0.59 7.73
CA GLY A 138 9.95 -1.68 7.36
C GLY A 138 10.63 -2.96 6.85
N ARG A 139 11.96 -2.97 6.74
CA ARG A 139 12.76 -4.14 6.34
C ARG A 139 13.23 -5.00 7.51
N SER A 140 13.15 -4.48 8.69
CA SER A 140 13.62 -5.15 9.91
C SER A 140 12.53 -5.98 10.56
#